data_fca46f31a970ca599fa30bf0ad8455fd
#
_entry.id   fca46f31a970ca599fa30bf0ad8455fd
#
_cell.length_a   1.000
_cell.length_b   1.000
_cell.length_c   1.000
_cell.angle_alpha   90.00
_cell.angle_beta   90.00
_cell.angle_gamma   90.00
#
_symmetry.space_group_name_H-M   'P 1'
#
loop_
_entity.id
_entity.type
_entity.pdbx_description
1 polymer ?
#
loop_
_entity_poly.entity_id
_entity_poly.type
_entity_poly.pdbx_seq_one_letter_code
_entity_poly.pdbx_strand_id
1 'polypeptide(L)'
;VTVPITVPEAVLGARIEVPTVDGVVTMRVPPGTQSGQVFRIPGKGVPIPGDGRGDQYVEVRVVVPEVQDERSRQLFREIEHLYRGDPRKELLRTVS
;
A
#
# COMPACT_ATOMS: atom_id res chain seq x y z
N VAL A 1 -11.53 -0.89 -4.60
CA VAL A 1 -10.84 -2.19 -4.68
C VAL A 1 -9.63 -2.17 -3.75
N THR A 2 -9.39 -3.29 -3.12
CA THR A 2 -8.21 -3.47 -2.25
C THR A 2 -7.15 -4.24 -3.02
N VAL A 3 -5.95 -3.69 -3.09
CA VAL A 3 -4.85 -4.27 -3.86
C VAL A 3 -3.70 -4.59 -2.91
N PRO A 4 -3.25 -5.85 -2.85
CA PRO A 4 -2.09 -6.20 -2.03
C PRO A 4 -0.80 -5.72 -2.69
N ILE A 5 0.09 -5.17 -1.88
CA ILE A 5 1.43 -4.78 -2.32
C ILE A 5 2.46 -5.34 -1.35
N THR A 6 3.68 -5.50 -1.83
CA THR A 6 4.77 -6.01 -0.98
C THR A 6 5.40 -4.89 -0.17
N VAL A 7 6.15 -5.27 0.88
CA VAL A 7 6.89 -4.30 1.69
C VAL A 7 7.88 -3.48 0.86
N PRO A 8 8.72 -4.10 0.00
CA PRO A 8 9.60 -3.32 -0.86
C PRO A 8 8.86 -2.35 -1.79
N GLU A 9 7.72 -2.76 -2.34
CA GLU A 9 6.92 -1.87 -3.19
C GLU A 9 6.41 -0.66 -2.42
N ALA A 10 5.98 -0.87 -1.18
CA ALA A 10 5.50 0.22 -0.34
C ALA A 10 6.63 1.18 0.06
N VAL A 11 7.81 0.64 0.36
CA VAL A 11 8.96 1.42 0.83
C VAL A 11 9.64 2.18 -0.30
N LEU A 12 9.91 1.48 -1.40
CA LEU A 12 10.71 2.01 -2.50
C LEU A 12 9.86 2.69 -3.58
N GLY A 13 8.57 2.43 -3.57
CA GLY A 13 7.69 2.81 -4.64
C GLY A 13 7.71 1.79 -5.77
N ALA A 14 6.65 1.77 -6.54
CA ALA A 14 6.51 0.83 -7.65
C ALA A 14 5.40 1.29 -8.60
N ARG A 15 5.39 0.69 -9.78
CA ARG A 15 4.24 0.78 -10.69
C ARG A 15 3.56 -0.58 -10.66
N ILE A 16 2.28 -0.57 -10.37
CA ILE A 16 1.50 -1.80 -10.25
C ILE A 16 0.32 -1.76 -11.19
N GLU A 17 -0.17 -2.94 -11.57
CA GLU A 17 -1.36 -3.05 -12.39
C GLU A 17 -2.57 -3.21 -11.48
N VAL A 18 -3.62 -2.43 -11.78
CA VAL A 18 -4.84 -2.40 -10.99
C VAL A 18 -6.04 -2.67 -11.89
N PRO A 19 -6.93 -3.59 -11.51
CA PRO A 19 -8.14 -3.82 -12.29
C PRO A 19 -9.12 -2.67 -12.13
N THR A 20 -9.73 -2.26 -13.25
CA THR A 20 -10.81 -1.29 -13.27
C THR A 20 -11.97 -1.83 -14.09
N VAL A 21 -13.06 -1.10 -14.15
CA VAL A 21 -14.23 -1.53 -14.97
C VAL A 21 -13.90 -1.58 -16.46
N ASP A 22 -12.85 -0.88 -16.90
CA ASP A 22 -12.43 -0.87 -18.31
C ASP A 22 -11.24 -1.79 -18.60
N GLY A 23 -10.80 -2.55 -17.63
CA GLY A 23 -9.60 -3.39 -17.77
C GLY A 23 -8.53 -2.96 -16.80
N VAL A 24 -7.29 -3.30 -17.13
CA VAL A 24 -6.15 -3.09 -16.23
C VAL A 24 -5.48 -1.76 -16.55
N VAL A 25 -5.22 -0.97 -15.50
CA VAL A 25 -4.44 0.28 -15.64
C VAL A 25 -3.20 0.21 -14.76
N THR A 26 -2.17 0.95 -15.13
CA THR A 26 -0.96 1.06 -14.33
C THR A 26 -1.11 2.22 -13.34
N MET A 27 -0.84 1.94 -12.07
CA MET A 27 -0.88 2.96 -11.02
C MET A 27 0.49 3.06 -10.37
N ARG A 28 0.90 4.28 -10.05
CA ARG A 28 2.15 4.49 -9.33
C ARG A 28 1.88 4.47 -7.83
N VAL A 29 2.66 3.64 -7.12
CA VAL A 29 2.73 3.63 -5.66
C VAL A 29 3.93 4.46 -5.26
N PRO A 30 3.75 5.61 -4.60
CA PRO A 30 4.90 6.43 -4.22
C PRO A 30 5.69 5.78 -3.08
N PRO A 31 6.99 6.10 -2.97
CA PRO A 31 7.80 5.59 -1.85
C PRO A 31 7.22 6.02 -0.51
N GLY A 32 7.31 5.13 0.48
CA GLY A 32 6.79 5.43 1.82
C GLY A 32 5.28 5.26 1.96
N THR A 33 4.65 4.53 1.06
CA THR A 33 3.22 4.25 1.13
C THR A 33 2.90 3.37 2.33
N GLN A 34 1.88 3.77 3.09
CA GLN A 34 1.43 3.01 4.26
C GLN A 34 0.28 2.08 3.90
N SER A 35 0.15 0.98 4.65
CA SER A 35 -0.97 0.06 4.48
C SER A 35 -2.27 0.77 4.84
N GLY A 36 -3.30 0.56 4.03
CA GLY A 36 -4.60 1.22 4.22
C GLY A 36 -4.73 2.56 3.50
N GLN A 37 -3.66 3.04 2.87
CA GLN A 37 -3.72 4.28 2.11
C GLN A 37 -4.58 4.09 0.86
N VAL A 38 -5.39 5.11 0.54
CA VAL A 38 -6.31 5.07 -0.59
C VAL A 38 -5.82 6.02 -1.68
N PHE A 39 -5.79 5.50 -2.91
CA PHE A 39 -5.42 6.28 -4.10
C PHE A 39 -6.64 6.41 -5.01
N ARG A 40 -6.73 7.55 -5.66
CA ARG A 40 -7.81 7.84 -6.61
C ARG A 40 -7.27 7.74 -8.03
N ILE A 41 -8.01 7.01 -8.88
CA ILE A 41 -7.73 6.95 -10.31
C ILE A 41 -8.89 7.66 -11.01
N PRO A 42 -8.69 8.90 -11.48
CA PRO A 42 -9.76 9.68 -12.08
C PRO A 42 -10.31 9.05 -13.37
N GLY A 43 -11.62 9.09 -13.54
CA GLY A 43 -12.27 8.66 -14.76
C GLY A 43 -12.28 7.15 -15.00
N LYS A 44 -11.89 6.33 -14.01
CA LYS A 44 -11.85 4.87 -14.15
C LYS A 44 -12.90 4.14 -13.30
N GLY A 45 -13.78 4.88 -12.69
CA GLY A 45 -14.88 4.31 -11.91
C GLY A 45 -16.09 3.93 -12.75
N VAL A 46 -17.21 3.71 -12.06
CA VAL A 46 -18.47 3.33 -12.68
C VAL A 46 -18.98 4.48 -13.55
N PRO A 47 -19.53 4.19 -14.77
CA PRO A 47 -20.13 5.24 -15.60
C PRO A 47 -21.28 5.93 -14.88
N ILE A 48 -21.32 7.27 -15.00
CA ILE A 48 -22.37 8.10 -14.41
C ILE A 48 -23.19 8.69 -15.56
N PRO A 49 -24.52 8.43 -15.65
CA PRO A 49 -25.32 8.96 -16.71
C PRO A 49 -25.23 10.49 -16.82
N GLY A 50 -24.87 10.99 -17.99
CA GLY A 50 -24.74 12.41 -18.25
C GLY A 50 -23.45 13.07 -17.82
N ASP A 51 -22.67 12.45 -16.93
CA ASP A 51 -21.47 13.04 -16.36
C ASP A 51 -20.16 12.27 -16.65
N GLY A 52 -20.22 11.29 -17.56
CA GLY A 52 -19.08 10.46 -17.88
C GLY A 52 -18.86 9.38 -16.83
N ARG A 53 -17.63 9.25 -16.34
CA ARG A 53 -17.28 8.22 -15.38
C ARG A 53 -16.88 8.82 -14.04
N GLY A 54 -17.20 8.11 -12.97
CA GLY A 54 -16.69 8.42 -11.65
C GLY A 54 -15.22 8.02 -11.54
N ASP A 55 -14.70 8.08 -10.33
CA ASP A 55 -13.30 7.74 -10.05
C ASP A 55 -13.21 6.34 -9.46
N GLN A 56 -12.10 5.66 -9.73
CA GLN A 56 -11.77 4.39 -9.10
C GLN A 56 -10.93 4.68 -7.87
N TYR A 57 -11.32 4.12 -6.74
CA TYR A 57 -10.54 4.21 -5.50
C TYR A 57 -9.84 2.90 -5.24
N VAL A 58 -8.55 2.98 -4.93
CA VAL A 58 -7.70 1.82 -4.69
C VAL A 58 -7.12 1.93 -3.30
N GLU A 59 -7.50 0.99 -2.43
CA GLU A 59 -6.88 0.86 -1.12
C GLU A 59 -5.75 -0.15 -1.22
N VAL A 60 -4.55 0.23 -0.80
CA VAL A 60 -3.42 -0.70 -0.79
C VAL A 60 -3.29 -1.37 0.55
N ARG A 61 -2.99 -2.66 0.52
CA ARG A 61 -2.73 -3.44 1.71
C ARG A 61 -1.32 -4.02 1.62
N VAL A 62 -0.47 -3.65 2.55
CA VAL A 62 0.90 -4.17 2.58
C VAL A 62 0.88 -5.58 3.15
N VAL A 63 1.42 -6.52 2.40
CA VAL A 63 1.49 -7.92 2.82
C VAL A 63 2.89 -8.26 3.30
N VAL A 64 2.94 -9.07 4.35
CA VAL A 64 4.18 -9.49 4.98
C VAL A 64 4.65 -10.79 4.31
N PRO A 65 5.95 -10.87 3.93
CA PRO A 65 6.46 -12.10 3.33
C PRO A 65 6.63 -13.21 4.36
N GLU A 66 6.54 -14.45 3.90
CA GLU A 66 6.96 -15.58 4.70
C GLU A 66 8.49 -15.66 4.69
N VAL A 67 9.10 -15.62 5.86
CA VAL A 67 10.55 -15.67 6.01
C VAL A 67 10.91 -16.91 6.80
N GLN A 68 11.59 -17.86 6.14
CA GLN A 68 11.94 -19.15 6.74
C GLN A 68 13.44 -19.36 6.87
N ASP A 69 14.25 -18.71 6.04
CA ASP A 69 15.70 -18.87 6.05
C ASP A 69 16.37 -17.81 6.92
N GLU A 70 17.56 -18.16 7.44
CA GLU A 70 18.30 -17.26 8.34
C GLU A 70 18.78 -15.99 7.65
N ARG A 71 19.14 -16.08 6.38
CA ARG A 71 19.59 -14.91 5.61
C ARG A 71 18.48 -13.84 5.54
N SER A 72 17.27 -14.24 5.23
CA SER A 72 16.14 -13.32 5.15
C SER A 72 15.79 -12.73 6.50
N ARG A 73 15.85 -13.53 7.56
CA ARG A 73 15.65 -13.05 8.92
C ARG A 73 16.65 -11.99 9.30
N GLN A 74 17.91 -12.19 8.92
CA GLN A 74 18.97 -11.23 9.20
C GLN A 74 18.71 -9.90 8.49
N LEU A 75 18.25 -9.95 7.24
CA LEU A 75 17.90 -8.74 6.49
C LEU A 75 16.79 -7.96 7.19
N PHE A 76 15.78 -8.66 7.71
CA PHE A 76 14.69 -7.99 8.42
C PHE A 76 15.13 -7.43 9.78
N ARG A 77 16.07 -8.07 10.45
CA ARG A 77 16.67 -7.50 11.67
C ARG A 77 17.39 -6.19 11.37
N GLU A 78 18.09 -6.11 10.24
CA GLU A 78 18.72 -4.87 9.81
C GLU A 78 17.70 -3.79 9.51
N ILE A 79 16.57 -4.14 8.94
CA ILE A 79 15.47 -3.21 8.65
C ILE A 79 14.89 -2.60 9.93
N GLU A 80 14.88 -3.34 11.03
CA GLU A 80 14.40 -2.83 12.32
C GLU A 80 15.07 -1.51 12.72
N HIS A 81 16.33 -1.32 12.34
CA HIS A 81 17.07 -0.11 12.68
C HIS A 81 16.57 1.14 11.94
N LEU A 82 15.70 0.97 10.95
CA LEU A 82 15.12 2.10 10.24
C LEU A 82 13.99 2.78 11.00
N TYR A 83 13.41 2.09 11.97
CA TYR A 83 12.34 2.65 12.78
C TYR A 83 12.91 3.56 13.85
N ARG A 84 12.40 4.79 13.88
CA ARG A 84 12.83 5.80 14.86
C ARG A 84 11.79 5.88 15.95
N GLY A 85 12.05 5.25 17.08
CA GLY A 85 11.15 5.21 18.20
C GLY A 85 10.10 4.10 18.07
N ASP A 86 9.14 4.11 18.96
CA ASP A 86 8.11 3.09 19.05
C ASP A 86 6.85 3.56 18.32
N PRO A 87 6.42 2.84 17.26
CA PRO A 87 5.22 3.22 16.51
C PRO A 87 3.94 3.15 17.34
N ARG A 88 3.97 2.48 18.48
CA ARG A 88 2.83 2.37 19.38
C ARG A 88 2.85 3.38 20.53
N LYS A 89 3.82 4.28 20.54
CA LYS A 89 4.03 5.22 21.64
C LYS A 89 2.78 6.03 21.97
N GLU A 90 2.13 6.59 20.94
CA GLU A 90 0.93 7.38 21.14
C GLU A 90 -0.25 6.54 21.66
N LEU A 91 -0.37 5.32 21.17
CA LEU A 91 -1.40 4.39 21.64
C LEU A 91 -1.22 4.07 23.12
N LEU A 92 0.00 3.81 23.55
CA LEU A 92 0.29 3.46 24.95
C LEU A 92 0.09 4.64 25.89
N ARG A 93 0.22 5.87 25.41
CA ARG A 93 -0.02 7.09 26.21
C ARG A 93 -1.49 7.23 26.59
N THR A 94 -2.39 6.70 25.80
CA THR A 94 -3.83 6.85 26.03
C THR A 94 -4.37 5.91 27.08
N VAL A 95 -3.59 4.93 27.52
CA VAL A 95 -4.02 3.90 28.49
C VAL A 95 -3.45 4.13 29.88
N SER A 96 -2.62 5.13 30.06
CA SER A 96 -1.99 5.39 31.36
C SER A 96 -2.88 6.22 32.28
#